data_69461fb74fdc4c6580a5cd420a355d0c
#
_entry.id   69461fb74fdc4c6580a5cd420a355d0c
#
_cell.length_a   1.000
_cell.length_b   1.000
_cell.length_c   1.000
_cell.angle_alpha   90.00
_cell.angle_beta   90.00
_cell.angle_gamma   90.00
#
_symmetry.space_group_name_H-M   'P 1'
#
loop_
_entity.id
_entity.type
_entity.pdbx_description
1 polymer ?
#
loop_
_entity_poly.entity_id
_entity_poly.type
_entity_poly.pdbx_seq_one_letter_code
_entity_poly.pdbx_strand_id
1 'polypeptide(L)'
;YRRVIIRNNRLKRLMEIKAPEVILRNEKRMLQESVDSLFDNTRKSSAVKTESNRPLKSLSDSLKGKQGRFRQNLLGKRVDYSARSVIVVGPELKLSECGIPKEMAAELYKPFVIRKLIERGIVKTVKSAKKIIDRKEPVVWDILENVIKGHPVLLNRAPTLHRLGIQAFQPKLIEGKAIQLHPL
;
A
#
# COMPACT_ATOMS: atom_id res chain seq x y z
N TYR A 1 -10.18 24.37 1.34
CA TYR A 1 -11.48 24.21 0.66
C TYR A 1 -12.59 25.03 1.38
N ARG A 2 -12.79 24.81 2.67
CA ARG A 2 -13.82 25.55 3.46
C ARG A 2 -13.67 27.08 3.37
N ARG A 3 -12.45 27.59 3.41
CA ARG A 3 -12.17 29.02 3.22
C ARG A 3 -12.62 29.54 1.86
N VAL A 4 -12.40 28.79 0.80
CA VAL A 4 -12.83 29.18 -0.55
C VAL A 4 -14.36 29.33 -0.60
N ILE A 5 -15.09 28.38 -0.04
CA ILE A 5 -16.57 28.44 0.03
C ILE A 5 -17.02 29.68 0.80
N ILE A 6 -16.46 29.92 2.00
CA ILE A 6 -16.85 31.06 2.83
C ILE A 6 -16.60 32.40 2.10
N ARG A 7 -15.41 32.56 1.49
CA ARG A 7 -15.06 33.77 0.73
C ARG A 7 -15.94 33.96 -0.50
N ASN A 8 -16.22 32.87 -1.23
CA ASN A 8 -17.13 32.92 -2.38
C ASN A 8 -18.55 33.34 -1.99
N ASN A 9 -19.09 32.77 -0.92
CA ASN A 9 -20.42 33.13 -0.44
C ASN A 9 -20.49 34.58 0.03
N ARG A 10 -19.44 35.07 0.69
CA ARG A 10 -19.32 36.47 1.10
C ARG A 10 -19.26 37.40 -0.11
N LEU A 11 -18.46 37.07 -1.12
CA LEU A 11 -18.39 37.85 -2.36
C LEU A 11 -19.75 37.92 -3.07
N LYS A 12 -20.48 36.81 -3.18
CA LYS A 12 -21.83 36.78 -3.77
C LYS A 12 -22.77 37.74 -3.05
N ARG A 13 -22.82 37.69 -1.70
CA ARG A 13 -23.67 38.62 -0.89
C ARG A 13 -23.31 40.08 -1.12
N LEU A 14 -22.00 40.39 -1.20
CA LEU A 14 -21.55 41.77 -1.45
C LEU A 14 -21.91 42.25 -2.86
N MET A 15 -21.94 41.37 -3.84
CA MET A 15 -22.41 41.68 -5.21
C MET A 15 -23.91 41.94 -5.23
N GLU A 16 -24.72 41.14 -4.51
CA GLU A 16 -26.20 41.32 -4.40
C GLU A 16 -26.56 42.67 -3.76
N ILE A 17 -25.83 43.07 -2.75
CA ILE A 17 -26.01 44.35 -2.02
C ILE A 17 -25.46 45.56 -2.81
N LYS A 18 -24.82 45.32 -3.97
CA LYS A 18 -24.14 46.35 -4.78
C LYS A 18 -23.13 47.17 -3.95
N ALA A 19 -22.29 46.46 -3.18
CA ALA A 19 -21.26 47.09 -2.34
C ALA A 19 -20.25 47.90 -3.18
N PRO A 20 -19.57 48.90 -2.58
CA PRO A 20 -18.58 49.72 -3.27
C PRO A 20 -17.48 48.89 -3.93
N GLU A 21 -17.01 49.34 -5.10
CA GLU A 21 -16.05 48.58 -5.93
C GLU A 21 -14.75 48.24 -5.18
N VAL A 22 -14.28 49.10 -4.31
CA VAL A 22 -13.08 48.91 -3.48
C VAL A 22 -13.23 47.67 -2.60
N ILE A 23 -14.40 47.47 -2.00
CA ILE A 23 -14.70 46.31 -1.13
C ILE A 23 -14.78 45.04 -1.99
N LEU A 24 -15.44 45.09 -3.13
CA LEU A 24 -15.53 43.97 -4.06
C LEU A 24 -14.15 43.55 -4.58
N ARG A 25 -13.28 44.50 -4.93
CA ARG A 25 -11.92 44.22 -5.37
C ARG A 25 -11.09 43.54 -4.27
N ASN A 26 -11.21 44.00 -3.03
CA ASN A 26 -10.50 43.38 -1.91
C ASN A 26 -11.00 41.94 -1.64
N GLU A 27 -12.31 41.72 -1.66
CA GLU A 27 -12.86 40.36 -1.45
C GLU A 27 -12.50 39.38 -2.60
N LYS A 28 -12.49 39.86 -3.85
CA LYS A 28 -11.96 39.10 -4.99
C LYS A 28 -10.52 38.67 -4.76
N ARG A 29 -9.66 39.61 -4.31
CA ARG A 29 -8.25 39.30 -3.98
C ARG A 29 -8.16 38.25 -2.87
N MET A 30 -8.96 38.35 -1.80
CA MET A 30 -8.97 37.39 -0.70
C MET A 30 -9.51 36.02 -1.12
N LEU A 31 -10.46 35.98 -2.06
CA LEU A 31 -10.92 34.74 -2.67
C LEU A 31 -9.80 34.08 -3.49
N GLN A 32 -9.11 34.87 -4.34
CA GLN A 32 -7.97 34.42 -5.12
C GLN A 32 -6.87 33.83 -4.22
N GLU A 33 -6.51 34.51 -3.14
CA GLU A 33 -5.54 34.00 -2.18
C GLU A 33 -5.95 32.68 -1.54
N SER A 34 -7.25 32.50 -1.30
CA SER A 34 -7.80 31.26 -0.74
C SER A 34 -7.73 30.12 -1.74
N VAL A 35 -7.96 30.39 -3.03
CA VAL A 35 -7.85 29.42 -4.13
C VAL A 35 -6.38 29.03 -4.33
N ASP A 36 -5.48 30.00 -4.39
CA ASP A 36 -4.05 29.74 -4.53
C ASP A 36 -3.51 28.88 -3.39
N SER A 37 -3.96 29.14 -2.16
CA SER A 37 -3.61 28.34 -0.98
C SER A 37 -4.20 26.93 -1.01
N LEU A 38 -5.34 26.73 -1.66
CA LEU A 38 -5.92 25.42 -1.87
C LEU A 38 -5.07 24.60 -2.83
N PHE A 39 -4.57 25.21 -3.90
CA PHE A 39 -3.71 24.53 -4.87
C PHE A 39 -2.31 24.27 -4.33
N ASP A 40 -1.62 25.30 -3.82
CA ASP A 40 -0.27 25.18 -3.25
C ASP A 40 -0.04 26.19 -2.12
N ASN A 41 -0.22 25.73 -0.89
CA ASN A 41 -0.07 26.57 0.30
C ASN A 41 1.40 26.88 0.64
N THR A 42 2.34 26.03 0.22
CA THR A 42 3.76 26.17 0.54
C THR A 42 4.49 27.19 -0.32
N ARG A 43 3.95 27.51 -1.49
CA ARG A 43 4.56 28.43 -2.45
C ARG A 43 4.46 29.90 -2.05
N LYS A 44 3.59 30.24 -1.07
CA LYS A 44 3.40 31.61 -0.59
C LYS A 44 4.36 31.96 0.55
N SER A 45 4.78 33.21 0.60
CA SER A 45 5.59 33.78 1.69
C SER A 45 4.88 33.69 3.05
N SER A 46 3.54 33.79 3.08
CA SER A 46 2.72 33.55 4.27
C SER A 46 1.74 32.40 4.03
N ALA A 47 2.17 31.18 4.35
CA ALA A 47 1.30 30.01 4.28
C ALA A 47 0.11 30.15 5.23
N VAL A 48 -1.07 29.74 4.79
CA VAL A 48 -2.26 29.66 5.65
C VAL A 48 -2.06 28.56 6.69
N LYS A 49 -2.19 28.93 7.97
CA LYS A 49 -1.98 28.04 9.12
C LYS A 49 -3.27 27.82 9.89
N THR A 50 -3.29 26.73 10.66
CA THR A 50 -4.28 26.46 11.70
C THR A 50 -4.00 27.30 12.95
N GLU A 51 -4.90 27.30 13.92
CA GLU A 51 -4.68 27.92 15.24
C GLU A 51 -3.42 27.38 15.95
N SER A 52 -3.09 26.10 15.72
CA SER A 52 -1.88 25.44 16.22
C SER A 52 -0.61 25.73 15.40
N ASN A 53 -0.59 26.78 14.59
CA ASN A 53 0.54 27.23 13.76
C ASN A 53 1.01 26.22 12.68
N ARG A 54 0.27 25.14 12.44
CA ARG A 54 0.58 24.17 11.40
C ARG A 54 0.05 24.64 10.04
N PRO A 55 0.85 24.57 8.95
CA PRO A 55 0.37 24.90 7.61
C PRO A 55 -0.76 23.97 7.19
N LEU A 56 -1.79 24.52 6.57
CA LEU A 56 -2.88 23.74 6.00
C LEU A 56 -2.36 22.94 4.80
N LYS A 57 -2.79 21.70 4.72
CA LYS A 57 -2.43 20.79 3.61
C LYS A 57 -3.16 21.23 2.34
N SER A 58 -2.41 21.45 1.26
CA SER A 58 -2.92 21.83 -0.05
C SER A 58 -3.11 20.61 -0.95
N LEU A 59 -3.75 20.78 -2.13
CA LEU A 59 -3.87 19.72 -3.14
C LEU A 59 -2.50 19.28 -3.63
N SER A 60 -1.58 20.21 -3.84
CA SER A 60 -0.21 19.93 -4.23
C SER A 60 0.51 19.03 -3.21
N ASP A 61 0.34 19.28 -1.91
CA ASP A 61 0.93 18.47 -0.85
C ASP A 61 0.38 17.04 -0.80
N SER A 62 -0.85 16.83 -1.25
CA SER A 62 -1.43 15.48 -1.34
C SER A 62 -0.89 14.67 -2.51
N LEU A 63 -0.28 15.33 -3.50
CA LEU A 63 0.29 14.70 -4.70
C LEU A 63 1.81 14.57 -4.61
N LYS A 64 2.50 15.58 -4.05
CA LYS A 64 3.95 15.69 -3.93
C LYS A 64 4.53 14.83 -2.79
N GLY A 65 5.83 14.56 -2.90
CA GLY A 65 6.63 13.97 -1.84
C GLY A 65 6.45 12.46 -1.66
N LYS A 66 7.14 11.93 -0.64
CA LYS A 66 7.20 10.49 -0.35
C LYS A 66 5.84 9.90 0.05
N GLN A 67 5.01 10.69 0.73
CA GLN A 67 3.66 10.32 1.17
C GLN A 67 2.57 10.82 0.21
N GLY A 68 2.96 11.44 -0.91
CA GLY A 68 2.04 11.88 -1.93
C GLY A 68 1.47 10.72 -2.75
N ARG A 69 0.36 11.00 -3.43
CA ARG A 69 -0.38 9.98 -4.20
C ARG A 69 0.47 9.28 -5.25
N PHE A 70 1.35 10.02 -5.93
CA PHE A 70 2.21 9.44 -6.97
C PHE A 70 3.16 8.39 -6.40
N ARG A 71 3.96 8.75 -5.39
CA ARG A 71 4.97 7.84 -4.84
C ARG A 71 4.39 6.75 -3.95
N GLN A 72 3.31 7.02 -3.23
CA GLN A 72 2.73 6.08 -2.26
C GLN A 72 1.76 5.08 -2.87
N ASN A 73 0.98 5.48 -3.89
CA ASN A 73 -0.13 4.67 -4.38
C ASN A 73 -0.10 4.38 -5.89
N LEU A 74 0.62 5.16 -6.71
CA LEU A 74 0.65 4.98 -8.16
C LEU A 74 1.92 4.27 -8.63
N LEU A 75 3.09 4.69 -8.18
CA LEU A 75 4.37 4.04 -8.51
C LEU A 75 4.60 2.73 -7.77
N GLY A 76 3.89 2.50 -6.69
CA GLY A 76 3.89 1.26 -5.93
C GLY A 76 2.60 1.11 -5.15
N LYS A 77 2.16 -0.11 -4.95
CA LYS A 77 0.92 -0.44 -4.22
C LYS A 77 1.20 -1.56 -3.22
N ARG A 78 0.39 -1.63 -2.18
CA ARG A 78 0.31 -2.83 -1.35
C ARG A 78 -0.35 -3.93 -2.15
N VAL A 79 0.20 -5.13 -2.08
CA VAL A 79 -0.27 -6.29 -2.83
C VAL A 79 -0.65 -7.42 -1.88
N ASP A 80 -1.63 -8.21 -2.29
CA ASP A 80 -2.02 -9.44 -1.61
C ASP A 80 -1.05 -10.58 -1.95
N TYR A 81 -1.15 -11.69 -1.26
CA TYR A 81 -0.30 -12.87 -1.42
C TYR A 81 1.19 -12.55 -1.30
N SER A 82 1.51 -11.71 -0.34
CA SER A 82 2.88 -11.30 -0.01
C SER A 82 3.10 -11.38 1.50
N ALA A 83 4.35 -11.57 1.90
CA ALA A 83 4.71 -11.67 3.29
C ALA A 83 6.07 -11.01 3.55
N ARG A 84 6.37 -10.75 4.81
CA ARG A 84 7.66 -10.19 5.25
C ARG A 84 8.08 -10.89 6.54
N SER A 85 9.34 -11.32 6.61
CA SER A 85 9.93 -11.87 7.82
C SER A 85 11.42 -11.58 7.88
N VAL A 86 12.05 -12.00 8.96
CA VAL A 86 13.52 -11.98 9.11
C VAL A 86 14.14 -13.09 8.28
N ILE A 87 15.40 -12.91 7.89
CA ILE A 87 16.18 -13.88 7.14
C ILE A 87 17.18 -14.55 8.10
N VAL A 88 17.25 -15.87 8.03
CA VAL A 88 18.23 -16.68 8.78
C VAL A 88 18.96 -17.64 7.84
N VAL A 89 20.10 -18.14 8.28
CA VAL A 89 20.90 -19.09 7.51
C VAL A 89 20.27 -20.48 7.55
N GLY A 90 20.18 -21.12 6.39
CA GLY A 90 19.74 -22.51 6.22
C GLY A 90 20.80 -23.31 5.46
N PRO A 91 21.79 -23.93 6.15
CA PRO A 91 22.92 -24.61 5.50
C PRO A 91 22.49 -25.86 4.69
N GLU A 92 21.32 -26.42 4.98
CA GLU A 92 20.80 -27.62 4.28
C GLU A 92 20.12 -27.30 2.94
N LEU A 93 19.92 -26.01 2.64
CA LEU A 93 19.29 -25.58 1.42
C LEU A 93 20.30 -25.52 0.26
N LYS A 94 19.82 -25.80 -0.96
CA LYS A 94 20.59 -25.50 -2.17
C LYS A 94 20.58 -24.00 -2.45
N LEU A 95 21.54 -23.53 -3.25
CA LEU A 95 21.64 -22.12 -3.63
C LEU A 95 20.37 -21.55 -4.31
N SER A 96 19.64 -22.39 -5.02
CA SER A 96 18.38 -22.04 -5.70
C SER A 96 17.14 -22.23 -4.83
N GLU A 97 17.29 -22.71 -3.60
CA GLU A 97 16.18 -23.01 -2.70
C GLU A 97 16.08 -21.97 -1.58
N CYS A 98 14.87 -21.78 -1.07
CA CYS A 98 14.60 -21.00 0.15
C CYS A 98 13.68 -21.77 1.08
N GLY A 99 13.88 -21.63 2.37
CA GLY A 99 12.99 -22.15 3.39
C GLY A 99 11.93 -21.11 3.72
N ILE A 100 10.64 -21.46 3.54
CA ILE A 100 9.52 -20.57 3.88
C ILE A 100 8.68 -21.21 4.99
N PRO A 101 8.35 -20.47 6.06
CA PRO A 101 7.43 -20.92 7.08
C PRO A 101 6.10 -21.38 6.49
N LYS A 102 5.56 -22.49 6.99
CA LYS A 102 4.28 -23.06 6.53
C LYS A 102 3.15 -22.04 6.52
N GLU A 103 3.05 -21.20 7.55
CA GLU A 103 2.02 -20.18 7.65
C GLU A 103 2.13 -19.11 6.56
N MET A 104 3.36 -18.67 6.25
CA MET A 104 3.61 -17.72 5.16
C MET A 104 3.29 -18.36 3.80
N ALA A 105 3.70 -19.59 3.59
CA ALA A 105 3.42 -20.31 2.36
C ALA A 105 1.92 -20.50 2.12
N ALA A 106 1.14 -20.77 3.17
CA ALA A 106 -0.32 -20.87 3.07
C ALA A 106 -0.96 -19.56 2.59
N GLU A 107 -0.45 -18.41 3.00
CA GLU A 107 -0.95 -17.11 2.52
C GLU A 107 -0.50 -16.79 1.09
N LEU A 108 0.78 -17.06 0.76
CA LEU A 108 1.33 -16.84 -0.59
C LEU A 108 0.61 -17.68 -1.65
N TYR A 109 0.38 -18.95 -1.36
CA TYR A 109 -0.23 -19.91 -2.30
C TYR A 109 -1.74 -20.09 -2.11
N LYS A 110 -2.39 -19.24 -1.35
CA LYS A 110 -3.83 -19.32 -1.03
C LYS A 110 -4.73 -19.54 -2.25
N PRO A 111 -4.57 -18.85 -3.39
CA PRO A 111 -5.39 -19.08 -4.56
C PRO A 111 -5.23 -20.51 -5.15
N PHE A 112 -4.00 -21.01 -5.19
CA PHE A 112 -3.69 -22.33 -5.71
C PHE A 112 -4.26 -23.44 -4.81
N VAL A 113 -4.14 -23.26 -3.50
CA VAL A 113 -4.72 -24.19 -2.51
C VAL A 113 -6.25 -24.22 -2.62
N ILE A 114 -6.90 -23.05 -2.73
CA ILE A 114 -8.36 -22.95 -2.92
C ILE A 114 -8.78 -23.73 -4.16
N ARG A 115 -8.07 -23.52 -5.28
CA ARG A 115 -8.35 -24.24 -6.53
C ARG A 115 -8.23 -25.74 -6.34
N LYS A 116 -7.16 -26.22 -5.72
CA LYS A 116 -6.96 -27.66 -5.47
C LYS A 116 -7.97 -28.28 -4.51
N LEU A 117 -8.42 -27.55 -3.50
CA LEU A 117 -9.49 -27.98 -2.59
C LEU A 117 -10.82 -28.18 -3.33
N ILE A 118 -11.14 -27.30 -4.28
CA ILE A 118 -12.34 -27.41 -5.12
C ILE A 118 -12.20 -28.54 -6.15
N GLU A 119 -11.06 -28.64 -6.83
CA GLU A 119 -10.79 -29.70 -7.81
C GLU A 119 -10.87 -31.12 -7.19
N ARG A 120 -10.40 -31.27 -5.94
CA ARG A 120 -10.49 -32.54 -5.18
C ARG A 120 -11.88 -32.81 -4.59
N GLY A 121 -12.84 -31.89 -4.75
CA GLY A 121 -14.20 -32.03 -4.24
C GLY A 121 -14.33 -31.92 -2.71
N ILE A 122 -13.26 -31.50 -2.00
CA ILE A 122 -13.27 -31.35 -0.53
C ILE A 122 -14.21 -30.21 -0.13
N VAL A 123 -14.28 -29.17 -0.95
CA VAL A 123 -15.17 -28.01 -0.77
C VAL A 123 -15.87 -27.65 -2.07
N LYS A 124 -17.11 -27.16 -1.93
CA LYS A 124 -17.92 -26.70 -3.07
C LYS A 124 -17.80 -25.20 -3.35
N THR A 125 -17.38 -24.41 -2.34
CA THR A 125 -17.35 -22.94 -2.45
C THR A 125 -16.02 -22.35 -1.99
N VAL A 126 -15.62 -21.24 -2.62
CA VAL A 126 -14.42 -20.47 -2.23
C VAL A 126 -14.48 -20.01 -0.77
N LYS A 127 -15.68 -19.68 -0.28
CA LYS A 127 -15.86 -19.23 1.13
C LYS A 127 -15.53 -20.35 2.11
N SER A 128 -15.95 -21.58 1.83
CA SER A 128 -15.61 -22.75 2.64
C SER A 128 -14.13 -23.10 2.58
N ALA A 129 -13.51 -23.01 1.37
CA ALA A 129 -12.08 -23.21 1.20
C ALA A 129 -11.24 -22.23 2.05
N LYS A 130 -11.59 -20.94 2.04
CA LYS A 130 -10.93 -19.94 2.89
C LYS A 130 -11.00 -20.31 4.36
N LYS A 131 -12.16 -20.75 4.86
CA LYS A 131 -12.31 -21.17 6.26
C LYS A 131 -11.41 -22.34 6.64
N ILE A 132 -11.25 -23.33 5.75
CA ILE A 132 -10.34 -24.46 5.96
C ILE A 132 -8.88 -24.00 6.05
N ILE A 133 -8.47 -23.11 5.15
CA ILE A 133 -7.11 -22.54 5.16
C ILE A 133 -6.87 -21.73 6.45
N ASP A 134 -7.82 -20.90 6.84
CA ASP A 134 -7.71 -20.06 8.04
C ASP A 134 -7.68 -20.91 9.32
N ARG A 135 -8.31 -22.08 9.33
CA ARG A 135 -8.26 -23.08 10.42
C ARG A 135 -6.99 -23.93 10.41
N LYS A 136 -6.17 -23.82 9.38
CA LYS A 136 -4.91 -24.57 9.24
C LYS A 136 -5.09 -26.08 9.33
N GLU A 137 -6.13 -26.61 8.66
CA GLU A 137 -6.42 -28.05 8.67
C GLU A 137 -5.28 -28.86 8.00
N PRO A 138 -5.00 -30.09 8.46
CA PRO A 138 -3.89 -30.92 7.93
C PRO A 138 -3.89 -31.08 6.42
N VAL A 139 -5.06 -31.22 5.82
CA VAL A 139 -5.25 -31.34 4.37
C VAL A 139 -4.65 -30.17 3.59
N VAL A 140 -4.60 -28.98 4.19
CA VAL A 140 -4.00 -27.78 3.56
C VAL A 140 -2.50 -27.99 3.35
N TRP A 141 -1.82 -28.59 4.31
CA TRP A 141 -0.36 -28.81 4.25
C TRP A 141 0.02 -29.81 3.16
N ASP A 142 -0.72 -30.90 3.00
CA ASP A 142 -0.51 -31.88 1.95
C ASP A 142 -0.69 -31.29 0.56
N ILE A 143 -1.72 -30.46 0.39
CA ILE A 143 -1.95 -29.74 -0.86
C ILE A 143 -0.85 -28.72 -1.11
N LEU A 144 -0.45 -27.98 -0.08
CA LEU A 144 0.55 -26.94 -0.17
C LEU A 144 1.91 -27.49 -0.59
N GLU A 145 2.33 -28.62 0.00
CA GLU A 145 3.58 -29.31 -0.35
C GLU A 145 3.65 -29.70 -1.84
N ASN A 146 2.52 -30.13 -2.41
CA ASN A 146 2.43 -30.44 -3.83
C ASN A 146 2.38 -29.18 -4.71
N VAL A 147 1.69 -28.13 -4.27
CA VAL A 147 1.55 -26.88 -5.03
C VAL A 147 2.88 -26.12 -5.13
N ILE A 148 3.68 -26.15 -4.09
CA ILE A 148 4.97 -25.44 -4.04
C ILE A 148 5.95 -25.97 -5.09
N LYS A 149 5.88 -27.27 -5.42
CA LYS A 149 6.73 -27.88 -6.44
C LYS A 149 6.47 -27.22 -7.81
N GLY A 150 7.50 -26.59 -8.38
CA GLY A 150 7.42 -25.91 -9.67
C GLY A 150 6.84 -24.47 -9.65
N HIS A 151 6.53 -23.93 -8.48
CA HIS A 151 6.06 -22.56 -8.34
C HIS A 151 7.06 -21.74 -7.50
N PRO A 152 8.06 -21.11 -8.13
CA PRO A 152 9.06 -20.32 -7.42
C PRO A 152 8.44 -19.07 -6.79
N VAL A 153 9.09 -18.54 -5.76
CA VAL A 153 8.77 -17.27 -5.12
C VAL A 153 9.82 -16.22 -5.42
N LEU A 154 9.40 -14.96 -5.49
CA LEU A 154 10.31 -13.84 -5.59
C LEU A 154 10.63 -13.33 -4.18
N LEU A 155 11.90 -13.34 -3.81
CA LEU A 155 12.39 -12.74 -2.57
C LEU A 155 13.08 -11.43 -2.86
N ASN A 156 12.78 -10.42 -2.06
CA ASN A 156 13.40 -9.10 -2.11
C ASN A 156 14.04 -8.78 -0.76
N ARG A 157 15.29 -8.36 -0.77
CA ARG A 157 15.98 -7.81 0.40
C ARG A 157 16.13 -6.30 0.26
N ALA A 158 15.65 -5.54 1.23
CA ALA A 158 15.89 -4.09 1.29
C ALA A 158 17.32 -3.79 1.84
N PRO A 159 18.02 -2.76 1.31
CA PRO A 159 17.62 -1.87 0.20
C PRO A 159 17.80 -2.55 -1.17
N THR A 160 16.80 -2.35 -2.06
CA THR A 160 16.87 -2.87 -3.44
C THR A 160 17.63 -1.89 -4.32
N LEU A 161 18.95 -2.05 -4.42
CA LEU A 161 19.82 -1.13 -5.16
C LEU A 161 20.02 -1.51 -6.63
N HIS A 162 19.85 -2.79 -6.95
CA HIS A 162 20.01 -3.33 -8.30
C HIS A 162 19.12 -4.57 -8.49
N ARG A 163 19.05 -5.06 -9.74
CA ARG A 163 18.18 -6.20 -10.10
C ARG A 163 18.40 -7.48 -9.29
N LEU A 164 19.62 -7.73 -8.80
CA LEU A 164 19.93 -8.90 -7.97
C LEU A 164 19.35 -8.81 -6.54
N GLY A 165 18.83 -7.65 -6.14
CA GLY A 165 18.08 -7.51 -4.90
C GLY A 165 16.71 -8.20 -4.91
N ILE A 166 16.25 -8.65 -6.09
CA ILE A 166 15.02 -9.43 -6.27
C ILE A 166 15.41 -10.70 -7.04
N GLN A 167 15.26 -11.86 -6.42
CA GLN A 167 15.61 -13.14 -7.02
C GLN A 167 14.49 -14.17 -6.81
N ALA A 168 14.39 -15.10 -7.74
CA ALA A 168 13.44 -16.22 -7.65
C ALA A 168 14.12 -17.42 -6.99
N PHE A 169 13.42 -18.03 -6.04
CA PHE A 169 13.86 -19.22 -5.33
C PHE A 169 12.77 -20.29 -5.36
N GLN A 170 13.18 -21.54 -5.39
CA GLN A 170 12.29 -22.67 -5.18
C GLN A 170 12.02 -22.84 -3.69
N PRO A 171 10.77 -22.67 -3.22
CA PRO A 171 10.49 -22.75 -1.80
C PRO A 171 10.47 -24.19 -1.28
N LYS A 172 10.95 -24.35 -0.05
CA LYS A 172 10.76 -25.53 0.79
C LYS A 172 9.99 -25.13 2.05
N LEU A 173 9.09 -25.97 2.51
CA LEU A 173 8.39 -25.74 3.77
C LEU A 173 9.31 -26.02 4.96
N ILE A 174 9.35 -25.07 5.87
CA ILE A 174 10.08 -25.19 7.12
C ILE A 174 9.18 -24.84 8.29
N GLU A 175 9.58 -25.35 9.46
CA GLU A 175 8.99 -24.91 10.72
C GLU A 175 9.63 -23.60 11.19
N GLY A 176 8.88 -22.80 11.95
CA GLY A 176 9.35 -21.53 12.48
C GLY A 176 8.68 -20.32 11.85
N LYS A 177 9.29 -19.14 12.02
CA LYS A 177 8.73 -17.85 11.55
C LYS A 177 9.68 -17.06 10.65
N ALA A 178 10.92 -17.52 10.48
CA ALA A 178 11.95 -16.87 9.70
C ALA A 178 12.12 -17.52 8.34
N ILE A 179 12.45 -16.74 7.34
CA ILE A 179 12.82 -17.23 6.00
C ILE A 179 14.25 -17.73 6.06
N GLN A 180 14.52 -18.92 5.54
CA GLN A 180 15.86 -19.49 5.46
C GLN A 180 16.45 -19.35 4.06
N LEU A 181 17.72 -18.98 3.98
CA LEU A 181 18.48 -18.89 2.75
C LEU A 181 19.82 -19.59 2.89
N HIS A 182 20.37 -20.03 1.76
CA HIS A 182 21.72 -20.58 1.71
C HIS A 182 22.75 -19.54 2.20
N PRO A 183 23.82 -19.93 2.88
CA PRO A 183 24.83 -19.01 3.42
C PRO A 183 25.53 -18.11 2.38
N LEU A 184 25.71 -18.61 1.14
CA LEU A 184 26.30 -17.87 0.00
C LEU A 184 25.26 -17.01 -0.71
#